data_de5198d17f3df3680ea191dc33691732
#
_entry.id   de5198d17f3df3680ea191dc33691732
#
_cell.length_a   1.000
_cell.length_b   1.000
_cell.length_c   1.000
_cell.angle_alpha   90.00
_cell.angle_beta   90.00
_cell.angle_gamma   90.00
#
_symmetry.space_group_name_H-M   'P 1'
#
loop_
_entity.id
_entity.type
_entity.pdbx_description
1 polymer ?
#
loop_
_entity_poly.entity_id
_entity_poly.type
_entity_poly.pdbx_seq_one_letter_code
_entity_poly.pdbx_strand_id
1 'polypeptide(L)'
;ENPDAVKAAVRVKGIDLDVDELLDLDRSVRSLQTDVDQAQARRRSSSKEFARADEARQAELRAESAELDIQLKALREQLAEATEKLQGLLLLTPTIPWEGAPVGPDDSANTVVRTVGTPPEFGFTPLDHVELLEKRGWVDFNRARKVAGERAYALMSDLLMLERAVHSYALDLLIAKDFTLVSVPSLVREPALVGTGQFPAHREETYAIPADDLYLAGTAEVSLVGFHSDEILDHKSLPVRYAGFSPCFRREAGSAGRDVRGLLRVHQFEKVEQFVICAADVAESDRWHAELLGTAEQLLQGLGLAYQVVECSTGDMGAGKYRMNDINTWMPSLGAYRETHSCSSLLDWQARRAGVRYRDTDGTVRFAYTLNNTAVATPRILAALVENFQTSEAQVRVPAVLQPYLGGRELL
;
A
#
# COMPACT_ATOMS: atom_id res chain seq x y z
N GLU A 1 -3.22 -13.30 20.79
CA GLU A 1 -3.47 -14.74 21.05
C GLU A 1 -2.17 -15.58 20.98
N ASN A 2 -1.16 -15.16 20.18
CA ASN A 2 0.15 -15.80 20.11
C ASN A 2 1.28 -14.76 20.19
N PRO A 3 1.64 -14.28 21.38
CA PRO A 3 2.66 -13.24 21.55
C PRO A 3 4.03 -13.64 21.00
N ASP A 4 4.40 -14.90 21.11
CA ASP A 4 5.72 -15.38 20.68
C ASP A 4 5.87 -15.32 19.15
N ALA A 5 4.81 -15.64 18.41
CA ALA A 5 4.79 -15.49 16.96
C ALA A 5 4.88 -14.01 16.52
N VAL A 6 4.23 -13.10 17.27
CA VAL A 6 4.34 -11.66 17.02
C VAL A 6 5.74 -11.14 17.32
N LYS A 7 6.35 -11.57 18.45
CA LYS A 7 7.75 -11.26 18.79
C LYS A 7 8.73 -11.75 17.71
N ALA A 8 8.49 -12.95 17.18
CA ALA A 8 9.28 -13.48 16.08
C ALA A 8 9.12 -12.62 14.81
N ALA A 9 7.88 -12.24 14.45
CA ALA A 9 7.60 -11.38 13.30
C ALA A 9 8.26 -10.00 13.44
N VAL A 10 8.14 -9.36 14.61
CA VAL A 10 8.81 -8.09 14.96
C VAL A 10 10.31 -8.17 14.68
N ARG A 11 10.95 -9.25 15.15
CA ARG A 11 12.40 -9.45 15.00
C ARG A 11 12.81 -9.63 13.55
N VAL A 12 12.15 -10.55 12.82
CA VAL A 12 12.56 -10.86 11.44
C VAL A 12 12.21 -9.75 10.44
N LYS A 13 11.26 -8.89 10.77
CA LYS A 13 10.89 -7.70 9.98
C LYS A 13 11.61 -6.43 10.41
N GLY A 14 12.43 -6.47 11.46
CA GLY A 14 13.16 -5.30 11.96
C GLY A 14 12.25 -4.18 12.47
N ILE A 15 11.08 -4.49 13.03
CA ILE A 15 10.13 -3.50 13.55
C ILE A 15 10.53 -3.08 14.96
N ASP A 16 10.52 -1.79 15.23
CA ASP A 16 10.76 -1.23 16.55
C ASP A 16 9.46 -1.25 17.39
N LEU A 17 9.18 -2.40 18.00
CA LEU A 17 8.01 -2.63 18.85
C LEU A 17 8.35 -3.56 20.00
N ASP A 18 8.15 -3.08 21.23
CA ASP A 18 8.14 -3.93 22.41
C ASP A 18 6.75 -4.58 22.59
N VAL A 19 6.68 -5.88 22.32
CA VAL A 19 5.44 -6.65 22.43
C VAL A 19 5.02 -6.86 23.88
N ASP A 20 5.96 -6.89 24.84
CA ASP A 20 5.63 -7.02 26.26
C ASP A 20 5.02 -5.72 26.78
N GLU A 21 5.57 -4.57 26.42
CA GLU A 21 4.96 -3.25 26.71
C GLU A 21 3.53 -3.15 26.15
N LEU A 22 3.32 -3.58 24.90
CA LEU A 22 2.00 -3.60 24.28
C LEU A 22 1.01 -4.45 25.10
N LEU A 23 1.41 -5.64 25.54
CA LEU A 23 0.56 -6.54 26.34
C LEU A 23 0.28 -5.99 27.74
N ASP A 24 1.24 -5.31 28.36
CA ASP A 24 1.06 -4.65 29.66
C ASP A 24 0.08 -3.50 29.54
N LEU A 25 0.21 -2.72 28.49
CA LEU A 25 -0.67 -1.59 28.22
C LEU A 25 -2.11 -2.03 27.89
N ASP A 26 -2.28 -3.13 27.15
CA ASP A 26 -3.60 -3.74 26.90
C ASP A 26 -4.26 -4.19 28.21
N ARG A 27 -3.49 -4.82 29.13
CA ARG A 27 -3.99 -5.18 30.46
C ARG A 27 -4.40 -3.95 31.26
N SER A 28 -3.59 -2.90 31.22
CA SER A 28 -3.88 -1.63 31.91
C SER A 28 -5.17 -0.98 31.39
N VAL A 29 -5.35 -0.89 30.07
CA VAL A 29 -6.56 -0.34 29.45
C VAL A 29 -7.81 -1.11 29.87
N ARG A 30 -7.75 -2.45 29.88
CA ARG A 30 -8.88 -3.28 30.34
C ARG A 30 -9.22 -3.09 31.82
N SER A 31 -8.18 -2.95 32.67
CA SER A 31 -8.38 -2.64 34.09
C SER A 31 -9.03 -1.29 34.29
N LEU A 32 -8.48 -0.24 33.66
CA LEU A 32 -9.03 1.12 33.73
C LEU A 32 -10.47 1.21 33.20
N GLN A 33 -10.79 0.48 32.12
CA GLN A 33 -12.17 0.39 31.61
C GLN A 33 -13.11 -0.23 32.66
N THR A 34 -12.66 -1.30 33.33
CA THR A 34 -13.42 -1.96 34.38
C THR A 34 -13.66 -0.99 35.56
N ASP A 35 -12.65 -0.24 35.95
CA ASP A 35 -12.75 0.75 37.05
C ASP A 35 -13.73 1.88 36.70
N VAL A 36 -13.67 2.39 35.46
CA VAL A 36 -14.63 3.39 34.95
C VAL A 36 -16.06 2.84 34.98
N ASP A 37 -16.27 1.60 34.51
CA ASP A 37 -17.60 0.98 34.49
C ASP A 37 -18.16 0.76 35.89
N GLN A 38 -17.32 0.33 36.85
CA GLN A 38 -17.69 0.17 38.25
C GLN A 38 -18.04 1.51 38.91
N ALA A 39 -17.21 2.55 38.71
CA ALA A 39 -17.49 3.88 39.23
C ALA A 39 -18.79 4.47 38.66
N GLN A 40 -19.05 4.26 37.35
CA GLN A 40 -20.32 4.66 36.71
C GLN A 40 -21.52 3.91 37.29
N ALA A 41 -21.37 2.60 37.55
CA ALA A 41 -22.44 1.81 38.15
C ALA A 41 -22.76 2.29 39.58
N ARG A 42 -21.75 2.57 40.41
CA ARG A 42 -21.91 3.15 41.75
C ARG A 42 -22.65 4.49 41.68
N ARG A 43 -22.24 5.41 40.78
CA ARG A 43 -22.87 6.70 40.59
C ARG A 43 -24.35 6.58 40.23
N ARG A 44 -24.71 5.63 39.32
CA ARG A 44 -26.10 5.34 38.94
C ARG A 44 -26.89 4.81 40.13
N SER A 45 -26.28 3.97 40.97
CA SER A 45 -26.91 3.43 42.18
C SER A 45 -27.17 4.53 43.21
N SER A 46 -26.19 5.36 43.52
CA SER A 46 -26.31 6.50 44.43
C SER A 46 -27.39 7.50 43.97
N SER A 47 -27.49 7.76 42.66
CA SER A 47 -28.57 8.61 42.09
C SER A 47 -29.97 8.02 42.29
N LYS A 48 -30.13 6.70 42.19
CA LYS A 48 -31.42 6.01 42.45
C LYS A 48 -31.78 6.02 43.93
N GLU A 49 -30.83 5.84 44.84
CA GLU A 49 -30.98 5.89 46.26
C GLU A 49 -31.36 7.28 46.75
N PHE A 50 -30.69 8.31 46.20
CA PHE A 50 -30.98 9.72 46.51
C PHE A 50 -32.45 10.10 46.36
N ALA A 51 -33.13 9.59 45.36
CA ALA A 51 -34.55 9.87 45.11
C ALA A 51 -35.50 9.31 46.21
N ARG A 52 -34.99 8.42 47.06
CA ARG A 52 -35.79 7.72 48.13
C ARG A 52 -35.26 7.96 49.54
N ALA A 53 -34.13 8.63 49.66
CA ALA A 53 -33.44 8.86 50.93
C ALA A 53 -33.99 10.06 51.69
N ASP A 54 -33.87 10.06 53.03
CA ASP A 54 -34.11 11.19 53.87
C ASP A 54 -33.04 12.29 53.71
N GLU A 55 -33.26 13.46 54.33
CA GLU A 55 -32.42 14.64 54.16
C GLU A 55 -30.94 14.42 54.59
N ALA A 56 -30.75 13.67 55.69
CA ALA A 56 -29.40 13.32 56.16
C ALA A 56 -28.66 12.43 55.16
N ARG A 57 -29.31 11.36 54.70
CA ARG A 57 -28.73 10.47 53.70
C ARG A 57 -28.56 11.11 52.34
N GLN A 58 -29.43 12.05 51.94
CA GLN A 58 -29.24 12.86 50.73
C GLN A 58 -27.98 13.73 50.79
N ALA A 59 -27.63 14.30 51.95
CA ALA A 59 -26.38 15.06 52.11
C ALA A 59 -25.15 14.19 51.95
N GLU A 60 -25.13 12.99 52.55
CA GLU A 60 -24.06 11.97 52.33
C GLU A 60 -23.91 11.60 50.88
N LEU A 61 -25.03 11.23 50.23
CA LEU A 61 -25.05 10.84 48.81
C LEU A 61 -24.55 11.94 47.87
N ARG A 62 -24.80 13.21 48.18
CA ARG A 62 -24.22 14.37 47.45
C ARG A 62 -22.71 14.40 47.57
N ALA A 63 -22.18 14.21 48.77
CA ALA A 63 -20.71 14.18 48.99
C ALA A 63 -20.08 12.98 48.27
N GLU A 64 -20.65 11.76 48.41
CA GLU A 64 -20.23 10.56 47.68
C GLU A 64 -20.26 10.76 46.14
N SER A 65 -21.34 11.40 45.63
CA SER A 65 -21.46 11.66 44.20
C SER A 65 -20.39 12.64 43.70
N ALA A 66 -20.07 13.69 44.48
CA ALA A 66 -19.03 14.64 44.14
C ALA A 66 -17.64 13.99 44.09
N GLU A 67 -17.35 13.07 45.04
CA GLU A 67 -16.11 12.32 45.05
C GLU A 67 -16.00 11.33 43.88
N LEU A 68 -17.12 10.63 43.57
CA LEU A 68 -17.21 9.75 42.40
C LEU A 68 -17.04 10.52 41.08
N ASP A 69 -17.53 11.75 40.99
CA ASP A 69 -17.37 12.56 39.77
C ASP A 69 -15.88 12.96 39.56
N ILE A 70 -15.16 13.28 40.63
CA ILE A 70 -13.72 13.56 40.59
C ILE A 70 -12.96 12.27 40.17
N GLN A 71 -13.28 11.15 40.80
CA GLN A 71 -12.68 9.86 40.48
C GLN A 71 -12.92 9.43 39.02
N LEU A 72 -14.18 9.56 38.55
CA LEU A 72 -14.54 9.23 37.18
C LEU A 72 -13.79 10.11 36.15
N LYS A 73 -13.61 11.40 36.47
CA LYS A 73 -12.83 12.28 35.60
C LYS A 73 -11.39 11.80 35.48
N ALA A 74 -10.72 11.54 36.61
CA ALA A 74 -9.34 11.07 36.63
C ALA A 74 -9.17 9.71 35.93
N LEU A 75 -10.06 8.73 36.16
CA LEU A 75 -10.05 7.45 35.50
C LEU A 75 -10.23 7.54 33.99
N ARG A 76 -11.11 8.42 33.51
CA ARG A 76 -11.33 8.63 32.08
C ARG A 76 -10.12 9.29 31.39
N GLU A 77 -9.45 10.23 32.06
CA GLU A 77 -8.22 10.84 31.55
C GLU A 77 -7.12 9.79 31.42
N GLN A 78 -6.93 8.95 32.44
CA GLN A 78 -5.95 7.84 32.41
C GLN A 78 -6.30 6.81 31.33
N LEU A 79 -7.59 6.44 31.20
CA LEU A 79 -8.03 5.52 30.17
C LEU A 79 -7.81 6.07 28.77
N ALA A 80 -8.08 7.35 28.55
CA ALA A 80 -7.87 7.99 27.25
C ALA A 80 -6.38 7.99 26.87
N GLU A 81 -5.49 8.38 27.80
CA GLU A 81 -4.04 8.37 27.57
C GLU A 81 -3.51 6.96 27.30
N ALA A 82 -3.91 5.96 28.12
CA ALA A 82 -3.50 4.58 27.92
C ALA A 82 -4.02 3.99 26.61
N THR A 83 -5.26 4.33 26.21
CA THR A 83 -5.86 3.90 24.94
C THR A 83 -5.14 4.50 23.76
N GLU A 84 -4.78 5.77 23.77
CA GLU A 84 -4.02 6.42 22.71
C GLU A 84 -2.64 5.76 22.53
N LYS A 85 -1.92 5.51 23.62
CA LYS A 85 -0.63 4.79 23.58
C LYS A 85 -0.78 3.38 23.01
N LEU A 86 -1.79 2.63 23.47
CA LEU A 86 -2.08 1.29 22.97
C LEU A 86 -2.37 1.29 21.47
N GLN A 87 -3.18 2.24 21.00
CA GLN A 87 -3.49 2.41 19.57
C GLN A 87 -2.20 2.65 18.76
N GLY A 88 -1.31 3.50 19.26
CA GLY A 88 -0.01 3.77 18.61
C GLY A 88 0.81 2.48 18.45
N LEU A 89 0.94 1.65 19.49
CA LEU A 89 1.68 0.38 19.43
C LEU A 89 0.98 -0.66 18.53
N LEU A 90 -0.36 -0.71 18.54
CA LEU A 90 -1.13 -1.60 17.66
C LEU A 90 -0.90 -1.27 16.17
N LEU A 91 -0.75 0.01 15.82
CA LEU A 91 -0.44 0.43 14.45
C LEU A 91 0.97 0.00 13.99
N LEU A 92 1.89 -0.28 14.90
CA LEU A 92 3.22 -0.82 14.58
C LEU A 92 3.23 -2.35 14.49
N THR A 93 2.19 -3.03 14.99
CA THR A 93 2.15 -4.50 15.06
C THR A 93 2.17 -5.12 13.65
N PRO A 94 3.18 -5.96 13.33
CA PRO A 94 3.29 -6.55 12.00
C PRO A 94 2.36 -7.73 11.79
N THR A 95 2.10 -8.05 10.51
CA THR A 95 1.61 -9.36 10.10
C THR A 95 2.72 -10.41 10.28
N ILE A 96 2.38 -11.61 10.75
CA ILE A 96 3.29 -12.74 10.75
C ILE A 96 3.59 -13.11 9.29
N PRO A 97 4.86 -13.11 8.85
CA PRO A 97 5.19 -13.39 7.47
C PRO A 97 4.92 -14.85 7.10
N TRP A 98 4.69 -15.10 5.82
CA TRP A 98 4.64 -16.45 5.27
C TRP A 98 5.91 -17.23 5.62
N GLU A 99 5.76 -18.50 6.01
CA GLU A 99 6.87 -19.32 6.50
C GLU A 99 7.98 -19.58 5.46
N GLY A 100 7.64 -19.49 4.16
CA GLY A 100 8.59 -19.64 3.05
C GLY A 100 9.28 -18.34 2.65
N ALA A 101 9.00 -17.20 3.30
CA ALA A 101 9.67 -15.94 2.99
C ALA A 101 11.17 -16.00 3.37
N PRO A 102 12.09 -15.53 2.52
CA PRO A 102 13.50 -15.41 2.89
C PRO A 102 13.66 -14.53 4.12
N VAL A 103 14.43 -14.97 5.10
CA VAL A 103 14.72 -14.18 6.30
C VAL A 103 15.97 -13.35 6.05
N GLY A 104 15.84 -12.02 6.13
CA GLY A 104 16.94 -11.10 5.92
C GLY A 104 16.59 -9.66 6.26
N PRO A 105 17.60 -8.77 6.38
CA PRO A 105 17.42 -7.41 6.88
C PRO A 105 16.80 -6.44 5.85
N ASP A 106 16.97 -6.70 4.56
CA ASP A 106 16.59 -5.79 3.46
C ASP A 106 16.51 -6.54 2.12
N ASP A 107 16.44 -5.80 1.01
CA ASP A 107 16.37 -6.30 -0.37
C ASP A 107 17.56 -7.17 -0.82
N SER A 108 18.70 -7.07 -0.15
CA SER A 108 19.87 -7.90 -0.45
C SER A 108 19.66 -9.40 -0.16
N ALA A 109 18.67 -9.72 0.68
CA ALA A 109 18.29 -11.08 1.02
C ALA A 109 17.12 -11.61 0.16
N ASN A 110 16.63 -10.82 -0.78
CA ASN A 110 15.60 -11.23 -1.73
C ASN A 110 16.09 -12.38 -2.62
N THR A 111 15.21 -13.31 -2.97
CA THR A 111 15.57 -14.48 -3.77
C THR A 111 14.88 -14.47 -5.12
N VAL A 112 15.65 -14.67 -6.21
CA VAL A 112 15.08 -14.82 -7.55
C VAL A 112 14.40 -16.17 -7.66
N VAL A 113 13.08 -16.16 -7.86
CA VAL A 113 12.26 -17.37 -8.02
C VAL A 113 12.36 -17.91 -9.44
N ARG A 114 12.33 -17.01 -10.43
CA ARG A 114 12.45 -17.35 -11.87
C ARG A 114 12.88 -16.17 -12.70
N THR A 115 13.54 -16.43 -13.80
CA THR A 115 13.86 -15.47 -14.86
C THR A 115 13.09 -15.85 -16.12
N VAL A 116 12.45 -14.88 -16.76
CA VAL A 116 11.62 -15.06 -17.94
C VAL A 116 12.07 -14.11 -19.05
N GLY A 117 12.15 -14.61 -20.26
CA GLY A 117 12.66 -13.88 -21.42
C GLY A 117 14.18 -13.79 -21.45
N THR A 118 14.70 -13.20 -22.51
CA THR A 118 16.14 -12.99 -22.72
C THR A 118 16.39 -11.50 -22.97
N PRO A 119 17.34 -10.89 -22.25
CA PRO A 119 17.78 -9.54 -22.56
C PRO A 119 18.16 -9.37 -24.03
N PRO A 120 17.82 -8.24 -24.68
CA PRO A 120 18.18 -8.03 -26.08
C PRO A 120 19.69 -7.87 -26.24
N GLU A 121 20.22 -8.43 -27.33
CA GLU A 121 21.58 -8.19 -27.78
C GLU A 121 21.58 -7.08 -28.85
N PHE A 122 22.40 -6.06 -28.66
CA PHE A 122 22.53 -4.95 -29.60
C PHE A 122 23.80 -5.07 -30.43
N GLY A 123 23.68 -4.97 -31.75
CA GLY A 123 24.83 -4.82 -32.64
C GLY A 123 25.43 -3.40 -32.64
N PHE A 124 25.05 -2.57 -31.71
CA PHE A 124 25.46 -1.17 -31.51
C PHE A 124 25.47 -0.84 -30.02
N THR A 125 26.09 0.29 -29.63
CA THR A 125 26.01 0.75 -28.23
C THR A 125 24.65 1.36 -27.96
N PRO A 126 23.81 0.75 -27.09
CA PRO A 126 22.50 1.28 -26.78
C PRO A 126 22.61 2.58 -25.96
N LEU A 127 21.72 3.53 -26.25
CA LEU A 127 21.53 4.75 -25.46
C LEU A 127 20.76 4.42 -24.17
N ASP A 128 21.03 5.16 -23.12
CA ASP A 128 20.11 5.15 -21.98
C ASP A 128 18.79 5.88 -22.35
N HIS A 129 17.73 5.65 -21.56
CA HIS A 129 16.42 6.24 -21.85
C HIS A 129 16.46 7.77 -21.88
N VAL A 130 17.28 8.45 -21.10
CA VAL A 130 17.39 9.91 -21.10
C VAL A 130 17.97 10.41 -22.42
N GLU A 131 19.11 9.85 -22.83
CA GLU A 131 19.78 10.22 -24.07
C GLU A 131 18.89 9.97 -25.30
N LEU A 132 18.20 8.81 -25.31
CA LEU A 132 17.27 8.45 -26.39
C LEU A 132 16.09 9.43 -26.45
N LEU A 133 15.45 9.67 -25.31
CA LEU A 133 14.26 10.51 -25.23
C LEU A 133 14.56 11.99 -25.54
N GLU A 134 15.69 12.52 -25.07
CA GLU A 134 16.14 13.87 -25.39
C GLU A 134 16.47 14.00 -26.88
N LYS A 135 17.18 13.02 -27.47
CA LYS A 135 17.50 12.99 -28.90
C LYS A 135 16.24 12.98 -29.79
N ARG A 136 15.19 12.31 -29.31
CA ARG A 136 13.87 12.28 -30.00
C ARG A 136 13.00 13.48 -29.71
N GLY A 137 13.33 14.33 -28.74
CA GLY A 137 12.48 15.42 -28.27
C GLY A 137 11.19 14.93 -27.61
N TRP A 138 11.23 13.75 -26.99
CA TRP A 138 10.05 13.10 -26.39
C TRP A 138 9.91 13.38 -24.90
N VAL A 139 10.90 14.01 -24.29
CA VAL A 139 10.90 14.45 -22.89
C VAL A 139 11.50 15.83 -22.75
N ASP A 140 11.02 16.61 -21.79
CA ASP A 140 11.63 17.88 -21.41
C ASP A 140 11.81 17.94 -19.88
N PHE A 141 12.97 17.54 -19.43
CA PHE A 141 13.33 17.63 -18.02
C PHE A 141 13.62 19.08 -17.59
N ASN A 142 14.18 19.90 -18.49
CA ASN A 142 14.62 21.26 -18.15
C ASN A 142 13.41 22.19 -17.92
N ARG A 143 12.38 22.12 -18.78
CA ARG A 143 11.16 22.91 -18.58
C ARG A 143 10.34 22.38 -17.42
N ALA A 144 10.24 21.06 -17.26
CA ALA A 144 9.53 20.44 -16.14
C ALA A 144 10.16 20.83 -14.77
N ARG A 145 11.51 20.89 -14.69
CA ARG A 145 12.22 21.35 -13.49
C ARG A 145 11.89 22.81 -13.13
N LYS A 146 11.67 23.70 -14.12
CA LYS A 146 11.21 25.07 -13.85
C LYS A 146 9.83 25.12 -13.21
N VAL A 147 8.96 24.15 -13.54
CA VAL A 147 7.59 24.08 -13.04
C VAL A 147 7.52 23.44 -11.67
N ALA A 148 8.21 22.30 -11.46
CA ALA A 148 7.99 21.45 -10.30
C ALA A 148 9.27 21.03 -9.56
N GLY A 149 10.44 21.56 -9.93
CA GLY A 149 11.70 21.21 -9.28
C GLY A 149 12.34 19.93 -9.83
N GLU A 150 13.24 19.36 -9.05
CA GLU A 150 13.94 18.11 -9.41
C GLU A 150 12.95 16.93 -9.49
N ARG A 151 13.37 15.84 -10.16
CA ARG A 151 12.55 14.62 -10.36
C ARG A 151 11.21 14.88 -11.07
N ALA A 152 11.06 16.06 -11.72
CA ALA A 152 9.94 16.37 -12.59
C ALA A 152 10.31 16.08 -14.05
N TYR A 153 9.32 15.68 -14.85
CA TYR A 153 9.47 15.40 -16.27
C TYR A 153 8.21 15.85 -17.02
N ALA A 154 8.35 16.08 -18.32
CA ALA A 154 7.24 16.31 -19.22
C ALA A 154 7.37 15.36 -20.41
N LEU A 155 6.41 14.45 -20.55
CA LEU A 155 6.32 13.56 -21.71
C LEU A 155 5.73 14.31 -22.89
N MET A 156 6.29 14.10 -24.06
CA MET A 156 5.85 14.77 -25.29
C MET A 156 5.69 13.78 -26.44
N SER A 157 4.84 14.15 -27.38
CA SER A 157 4.69 13.47 -28.68
C SER A 157 4.47 11.96 -28.55
N ASP A 158 5.30 11.16 -29.22
CA ASP A 158 5.16 9.72 -29.28
C ASP A 158 5.34 9.02 -27.93
N LEU A 159 6.13 9.57 -27.01
CA LEU A 159 6.29 8.97 -25.67
C LEU A 159 5.00 9.08 -24.84
N LEU A 160 4.29 10.22 -24.90
CA LEU A 160 2.99 10.35 -24.26
C LEU A 160 1.97 9.39 -24.89
N MET A 161 2.01 9.20 -26.20
CA MET A 161 1.14 8.22 -26.85
C MET A 161 1.48 6.78 -26.46
N LEU A 162 2.77 6.46 -26.31
CA LEU A 162 3.23 5.15 -25.81
C LEU A 162 2.77 4.91 -24.36
N GLU A 163 2.85 5.92 -23.49
CA GLU A 163 2.34 5.82 -22.12
C GLU A 163 0.85 5.47 -22.10
N ARG A 164 0.05 6.19 -22.88
CA ARG A 164 -1.39 5.92 -22.99
C ARG A 164 -1.68 4.50 -23.53
N ALA A 165 -0.91 4.06 -24.53
CA ALA A 165 -1.02 2.71 -25.09
C ALA A 165 -0.74 1.64 -24.03
N VAL A 166 0.29 1.81 -23.22
CA VAL A 166 0.64 0.90 -22.12
C VAL A 166 -0.47 0.85 -21.06
N HIS A 167 -1.01 1.99 -20.64
CA HIS A 167 -2.13 2.03 -19.70
C HIS A 167 -3.38 1.35 -20.29
N SER A 168 -3.72 1.65 -21.54
CA SER A 168 -4.89 1.05 -22.19
C SER A 168 -4.76 -0.47 -22.31
N TYR A 169 -3.59 -0.97 -22.67
CA TYR A 169 -3.31 -2.41 -22.71
C TYR A 169 -3.46 -3.07 -21.33
N ALA A 170 -2.92 -2.44 -20.28
CA ALA A 170 -3.05 -2.95 -18.92
C ALA A 170 -4.51 -2.98 -18.45
N LEU A 171 -5.28 -1.94 -18.74
CA LEU A 171 -6.71 -1.86 -18.40
C LEU A 171 -7.53 -2.91 -19.16
N ASP A 172 -7.31 -3.09 -20.45
CA ASP A 172 -8.01 -4.11 -21.26
C ASP A 172 -7.70 -5.53 -20.76
N LEU A 173 -6.45 -5.79 -20.38
CA LEU A 173 -6.06 -7.07 -19.77
C LEU A 173 -6.81 -7.33 -18.46
N LEU A 174 -6.98 -6.31 -17.64
CA LEU A 174 -7.70 -6.43 -16.35
C LEU A 174 -9.21 -6.56 -16.55
N ILE A 175 -9.80 -5.86 -17.53
CA ILE A 175 -11.21 -6.05 -17.92
C ILE A 175 -11.45 -7.52 -18.32
N ALA A 176 -10.56 -8.08 -19.14
CA ALA A 176 -10.67 -9.48 -19.57
C ALA A 176 -10.57 -10.50 -18.41
N LYS A 177 -10.09 -10.06 -17.24
CA LYS A 177 -10.02 -10.83 -15.99
C LYS A 177 -11.11 -10.42 -14.98
N ASP A 178 -12.16 -9.75 -15.45
CA ASP A 178 -13.30 -9.28 -14.65
C ASP A 178 -12.94 -8.30 -13.52
N PHE A 179 -11.90 -7.49 -13.66
CA PHE A 179 -11.65 -6.37 -12.77
C PHE A 179 -12.54 -5.19 -13.11
N THR A 180 -13.11 -4.56 -12.08
CA THR A 180 -13.84 -3.30 -12.24
C THR A 180 -12.85 -2.15 -12.32
N LEU A 181 -12.89 -1.37 -13.41
CA LEU A 181 -12.06 -0.18 -13.55
C LEU A 181 -12.56 0.93 -12.63
N VAL A 182 -11.66 1.55 -11.90
CA VAL A 182 -11.98 2.64 -10.98
C VAL A 182 -10.94 3.76 -11.13
N SER A 183 -11.44 4.97 -11.37
CA SER A 183 -10.65 6.19 -11.19
C SER A 183 -10.89 6.70 -9.78
N VAL A 184 -9.85 6.68 -8.94
CA VAL A 184 -9.96 7.00 -7.51
C VAL A 184 -9.44 8.40 -7.20
N PRO A 185 -9.92 9.06 -6.12
CA PRO A 185 -9.33 10.29 -5.63
C PRO A 185 -7.85 10.09 -5.25
N SER A 186 -6.98 10.99 -5.68
CA SER A 186 -5.58 11.04 -5.23
C SER A 186 -5.38 11.97 -4.02
N LEU A 187 -6.35 12.84 -3.73
CA LEU A 187 -6.44 13.61 -2.50
C LEU A 187 -7.18 12.79 -1.46
N VAL A 188 -6.51 12.43 -0.39
CA VAL A 188 -7.03 11.52 0.64
C VAL A 188 -6.92 12.12 2.02
N ARG A 189 -7.77 11.67 2.95
CA ARG A 189 -7.69 11.99 4.38
C ARG A 189 -6.76 11.02 5.10
N GLU A 190 -6.23 11.44 6.24
CA GLU A 190 -5.34 10.63 7.08
C GLU A 190 -5.87 9.21 7.38
N PRO A 191 -7.16 8.98 7.70
CA PRO A 191 -7.66 7.63 7.97
C PRO A 191 -7.43 6.62 6.82
N ALA A 192 -7.43 7.05 5.56
CA ALA A 192 -7.14 6.17 4.43
C ALA A 192 -5.66 5.74 4.42
N LEU A 193 -4.74 6.64 4.78
CA LEU A 193 -3.31 6.35 4.91
C LEU A 193 -3.01 5.46 6.12
N VAL A 194 -3.72 5.65 7.23
CA VAL A 194 -3.65 4.75 8.39
C VAL A 194 -4.21 3.37 8.04
N GLY A 195 -5.35 3.32 7.34
CA GLY A 195 -5.99 2.08 6.91
C GLY A 195 -5.08 1.20 6.04
N THR A 196 -4.33 1.81 5.13
CA THR A 196 -3.35 1.09 4.31
C THR A 196 -2.02 0.83 4.99
N GLY A 197 -1.76 1.45 6.17
CA GLY A 197 -0.50 1.35 6.88
C GLY A 197 0.64 2.21 6.31
N GLN A 198 0.32 3.15 5.42
CA GLN A 198 1.27 4.19 5.02
C GLN A 198 1.63 5.07 6.22
N PHE A 199 0.66 5.36 7.10
CA PHE A 199 0.90 6.00 8.37
C PHE A 199 0.82 4.99 9.53
N PRO A 200 1.66 5.20 10.58
CA PRO A 200 2.60 6.31 10.80
C PRO A 200 3.92 6.21 10.03
N ALA A 201 4.32 5.05 9.49
CA ALA A 201 5.68 4.74 9.07
C ALA A 201 6.22 5.65 7.94
N HIS A 202 5.40 6.00 6.94
CA HIS A 202 5.83 6.73 5.74
C HIS A 202 5.31 8.16 5.67
N ARG A 203 5.05 8.78 6.82
CA ARG A 203 4.52 10.16 6.89
C ARG A 203 5.43 11.17 6.19
N GLU A 204 6.73 11.04 6.33
CA GLU A 204 7.71 11.95 5.70
C GLU A 204 7.80 11.79 4.17
N GLU A 205 7.39 10.65 3.64
CA GLU A 205 7.39 10.37 2.21
C GLU A 205 6.11 10.84 1.51
N THR A 206 5.11 11.29 2.28
CA THR A 206 3.81 11.69 1.77
C THR A 206 3.70 13.21 1.67
N TYR A 207 3.20 13.73 0.55
CA TYR A 207 2.87 15.14 0.40
C TYR A 207 1.63 15.49 1.23
N ALA A 208 1.76 16.44 2.14
CA ALA A 208 0.68 16.97 2.97
C ALA A 208 0.16 18.30 2.41
N ILE A 209 -1.15 18.54 2.56
CA ILE A 209 -1.84 19.80 2.26
C ILE A 209 -2.50 20.26 3.55
N PRO A 210 -1.74 20.93 4.46
CA PRO A 210 -2.20 21.22 5.81
C PRO A 210 -3.45 22.12 5.87
N ALA A 211 -3.64 22.99 4.87
CA ALA A 211 -4.78 23.92 4.83
C ALA A 211 -6.13 23.18 4.72
N ASP A 212 -6.15 22.00 4.13
CA ASP A 212 -7.37 21.24 3.86
C ASP A 212 -7.43 19.91 4.64
N ASP A 213 -6.42 19.62 5.46
CA ASP A 213 -6.23 18.32 6.15
C ASP A 213 -6.27 17.14 5.17
N LEU A 214 -5.56 17.30 4.05
CA LEU A 214 -5.46 16.32 2.97
C LEU A 214 -4.02 15.95 2.69
N TYR A 215 -3.86 14.82 2.01
CA TYR A 215 -2.59 14.26 1.56
C TYR A 215 -2.70 13.78 0.11
N LEU A 216 -1.57 13.74 -0.61
CA LEU A 216 -1.51 13.13 -1.93
C LEU A 216 -1.11 11.66 -1.82
N ALA A 217 -1.95 10.77 -2.36
CA ALA A 217 -1.72 9.33 -2.33
C ALA A 217 -0.56 8.91 -3.24
N GLY A 218 0.30 8.02 -2.77
CA GLY A 218 1.40 7.44 -3.53
C GLY A 218 1.01 6.20 -4.37
N THR A 219 -0.26 5.78 -4.30
CA THR A 219 -0.83 4.61 -4.99
C THR A 219 -2.35 4.64 -4.89
N ALA A 220 -3.04 4.07 -5.89
CA ALA A 220 -4.50 3.88 -5.86
C ALA A 220 -4.95 2.97 -4.69
N GLU A 221 -4.07 2.09 -4.19
CA GLU A 221 -4.33 1.22 -3.05
C GLU A 221 -4.89 1.99 -1.84
N VAL A 222 -4.32 3.17 -1.52
CA VAL A 222 -4.78 4.01 -0.41
C VAL A 222 -6.26 4.35 -0.52
N SER A 223 -6.65 4.79 -1.69
CA SER A 223 -8.03 5.19 -1.96
C SER A 223 -8.97 3.99 -2.04
N LEU A 224 -8.51 2.84 -2.58
CA LEU A 224 -9.31 1.63 -2.71
C LEU A 224 -9.58 0.97 -1.34
N VAL A 225 -8.61 0.96 -0.43
CA VAL A 225 -8.84 0.54 0.97
C VAL A 225 -9.79 1.50 1.67
N GLY A 226 -9.55 2.81 1.52
CA GLY A 226 -10.41 3.85 2.10
C GLY A 226 -11.84 3.84 1.57
N PHE A 227 -12.04 3.37 0.34
CA PHE A 227 -13.36 3.28 -0.32
C PHE A 227 -14.32 2.32 0.39
N HIS A 228 -13.79 1.30 1.05
CA HIS A 228 -14.53 0.32 1.82
C HIS A 228 -14.38 0.47 3.34
N SER A 229 -13.87 1.61 3.83
CA SER A 229 -13.69 1.84 5.26
C SER A 229 -15.03 1.72 6.01
N ASP A 230 -14.98 1.01 7.15
CA ASP A 230 -16.11 0.76 8.05
C ASP A 230 -17.30 0.00 7.43
N GLU A 231 -17.11 -0.61 6.26
CA GLU A 231 -18.14 -1.44 5.62
C GLU A 231 -18.18 -2.89 6.15
N ILE A 232 -19.38 -3.48 6.08
CA ILE A 232 -19.61 -4.92 6.22
C ILE A 232 -20.17 -5.43 4.90
N LEU A 233 -19.31 -6.01 4.09
CA LEU A 233 -19.65 -6.56 2.78
C LEU A 233 -20.49 -7.84 2.93
N ASP A 234 -21.29 -8.19 1.92
CA ASP A 234 -21.90 -9.53 1.81
C ASP A 234 -20.85 -10.52 1.29
N HIS A 235 -20.76 -11.71 1.87
CA HIS A 235 -19.88 -12.79 1.36
C HIS A 235 -20.06 -13.04 -0.14
N LYS A 236 -21.28 -12.92 -0.65
CA LYS A 236 -21.61 -13.11 -2.08
C LYS A 236 -20.98 -12.06 -3.01
N SER A 237 -20.59 -10.90 -2.47
CA SER A 237 -19.91 -9.85 -3.23
C SER A 237 -18.39 -10.08 -3.32
N LEU A 238 -17.87 -11.07 -2.59
CA LEU A 238 -16.45 -11.40 -2.61
C LEU A 238 -16.14 -12.44 -3.70
N PRO A 239 -14.98 -12.37 -4.36
CA PRO A 239 -13.98 -11.30 -4.20
C PRO A 239 -14.37 -10.01 -4.91
N VAL A 240 -14.10 -8.87 -4.28
CA VAL A 240 -14.11 -7.57 -4.95
C VAL A 240 -12.78 -7.40 -5.68
N ARG A 241 -12.82 -7.02 -6.98
CA ARG A 241 -11.65 -6.87 -7.83
C ARG A 241 -11.65 -5.50 -8.49
N TYR A 242 -10.66 -4.66 -8.19
CA TYR A 242 -10.52 -3.33 -8.76
C TYR A 242 -9.23 -3.16 -9.54
N ALA A 243 -9.33 -2.52 -10.70
CA ALA A 243 -8.22 -1.93 -11.41
C ALA A 243 -8.25 -0.42 -11.19
N GLY A 244 -7.44 0.07 -10.26
CA GLY A 244 -7.37 1.48 -9.89
C GLY A 244 -6.40 2.23 -10.78
N PHE A 245 -6.88 3.19 -11.57
CA PHE A 245 -6.03 4.09 -12.34
C PHE A 245 -5.94 5.45 -11.65
N SER A 246 -4.72 5.88 -11.33
CA SER A 246 -4.51 7.17 -10.67
C SER A 246 -3.12 7.75 -10.89
N PRO A 247 -2.98 9.08 -10.85
CA PRO A 247 -1.70 9.72 -10.56
C PRO A 247 -1.27 9.36 -9.13
N CYS A 248 0.03 9.12 -8.96
CA CYS A 248 0.67 8.74 -7.72
C CYS A 248 1.75 9.77 -7.37
N PHE A 249 1.86 10.12 -6.10
CA PHE A 249 2.74 11.18 -5.61
C PHE A 249 3.63 10.68 -4.49
N ARG A 250 4.96 10.83 -4.64
CA ARG A 250 5.94 10.41 -3.63
C ARG A 250 6.99 11.48 -3.42
N ARG A 251 7.21 11.87 -2.16
CA ARG A 251 8.25 12.87 -1.83
C ARG A 251 9.67 12.34 -2.05
N GLU A 252 9.84 11.02 -2.05
CA GLU A 252 11.15 10.37 -2.21
C GLU A 252 12.20 10.86 -1.19
N ALA A 253 11.75 11.19 0.04
CA ALA A 253 12.56 11.85 1.07
C ALA A 253 13.80 11.06 1.48
N GLY A 254 13.71 9.72 1.52
CA GLY A 254 14.82 8.82 1.88
C GLY A 254 15.74 8.42 0.72
N SER A 255 15.58 8.98 -0.49
CA SER A 255 16.23 8.49 -1.71
C SER A 255 17.34 9.41 -2.24
N ALA A 256 17.99 10.19 -1.37
CA ALA A 256 19.08 11.10 -1.78
C ALA A 256 20.18 10.34 -2.51
N GLY A 257 20.53 10.79 -3.73
CA GLY A 257 21.59 10.23 -4.55
C GLY A 257 21.25 8.95 -5.34
N ARG A 258 20.06 8.34 -5.14
CA ARG A 258 19.62 7.15 -5.90
C ARG A 258 18.74 7.55 -7.08
N ASP A 259 19.01 6.98 -8.27
CA ASP A 259 18.23 7.15 -9.50
C ASP A 259 17.82 8.62 -9.77
N VAL A 260 18.78 9.56 -9.64
CA VAL A 260 18.53 11.01 -9.71
C VAL A 260 18.23 11.48 -11.13
N ARG A 261 18.67 10.72 -12.15
CA ARG A 261 18.52 11.07 -13.56
C ARG A 261 17.41 10.27 -14.22
N GLY A 262 16.61 10.94 -15.02
CA GLY A 262 15.64 10.32 -15.90
C GLY A 262 14.30 9.97 -15.25
N LEU A 263 13.72 8.85 -15.68
CA LEU A 263 12.35 8.45 -15.39
C LEU A 263 12.22 7.39 -14.29
N LEU A 264 13.33 6.91 -13.70
CA LEU A 264 13.27 5.76 -12.79
C LEU A 264 12.72 6.10 -11.40
N ARG A 265 12.89 7.38 -10.96
CA ARG A 265 12.44 7.83 -9.64
C ARG A 265 11.99 9.28 -9.69
N VAL A 266 10.69 9.49 -9.66
CA VAL A 266 10.02 10.76 -9.89
C VAL A 266 8.98 11.06 -8.81
N HIS A 267 8.62 12.35 -8.64
CA HIS A 267 7.66 12.79 -7.63
C HIS A 267 6.20 12.52 -7.99
N GLN A 268 5.91 12.46 -9.29
CA GLN A 268 4.57 12.17 -9.82
C GLN A 268 4.68 11.16 -10.96
N PHE A 269 3.79 10.18 -10.99
CA PHE A 269 3.69 9.18 -12.05
C PHE A 269 2.27 8.64 -12.15
N GLU A 270 1.95 7.96 -13.25
CA GLU A 270 0.67 7.29 -13.45
C GLU A 270 0.81 5.79 -13.18
N LYS A 271 -0.21 5.19 -12.56
CA LYS A 271 -0.21 3.77 -12.23
C LYS A 271 -1.58 3.13 -12.42
N VAL A 272 -1.59 1.92 -12.98
CA VAL A 272 -2.71 0.99 -12.90
C VAL A 272 -2.40 -0.01 -11.80
N GLU A 273 -3.24 -0.05 -10.77
CA GLU A 273 -3.13 -0.92 -9.59
C GLU A 273 -4.18 -2.01 -9.62
N GLN A 274 -3.77 -3.26 -9.41
CA GLN A 274 -4.66 -4.37 -9.12
C GLN A 274 -4.94 -4.41 -7.62
N PHE A 275 -6.19 -4.47 -7.22
CA PHE A 275 -6.57 -4.56 -5.81
C PHE A 275 -7.71 -5.58 -5.63
N VAL A 276 -7.56 -6.45 -4.63
CA VAL A 276 -8.53 -7.50 -4.32
C VAL A 276 -8.89 -7.47 -2.84
N ILE A 277 -10.21 -7.58 -2.56
CA ILE A 277 -10.74 -7.89 -1.23
C ILE A 277 -11.35 -9.28 -1.31
N CYS A 278 -10.91 -10.22 -0.49
CA CYS A 278 -11.43 -11.59 -0.48
C CYS A 278 -11.83 -12.04 0.93
N ALA A 279 -12.43 -13.22 1.02
CA ALA A 279 -12.77 -13.84 2.30
C ALA A 279 -11.50 -14.14 3.12
N ALA A 280 -11.67 -14.26 4.44
CA ALA A 280 -10.57 -14.53 5.37
C ALA A 280 -10.16 -16.02 5.34
N ASP A 281 -9.61 -16.42 4.20
CA ASP A 281 -9.05 -17.74 3.93
C ASP A 281 -7.65 -17.58 3.31
N VAL A 282 -6.63 -18.19 3.93
CA VAL A 282 -5.24 -18.06 3.49
C VAL A 282 -5.05 -18.70 2.12
N ALA A 283 -5.69 -19.85 1.85
CA ALA A 283 -5.57 -20.52 0.56
C ALA A 283 -6.21 -19.68 -0.57
N GLU A 284 -7.32 -19.00 -0.28
CA GLU A 284 -7.92 -18.04 -1.22
C GLU A 284 -6.99 -16.85 -1.46
N SER A 285 -6.39 -16.31 -0.41
CA SER A 285 -5.42 -15.22 -0.51
C SER A 285 -4.21 -15.62 -1.34
N ASP A 286 -3.65 -16.81 -1.13
CA ASP A 286 -2.50 -17.32 -1.90
C ASP A 286 -2.87 -17.51 -3.38
N ARG A 287 -4.06 -17.98 -3.68
CA ARG A 287 -4.58 -18.08 -5.05
C ARG A 287 -4.67 -16.70 -5.71
N TRP A 288 -5.21 -15.71 -5.01
CA TRP A 288 -5.30 -14.35 -5.54
C TRP A 288 -3.93 -13.70 -5.70
N HIS A 289 -3.00 -13.94 -4.77
CA HIS A 289 -1.62 -13.47 -4.90
C HIS A 289 -0.97 -14.01 -6.18
N ALA A 290 -1.12 -15.31 -6.45
CA ALA A 290 -0.61 -15.94 -7.67
C ALA A 290 -1.29 -15.36 -8.93
N GLU A 291 -2.61 -15.10 -8.91
CA GLU A 291 -3.35 -14.52 -10.04
C GLU A 291 -2.89 -13.09 -10.34
N LEU A 292 -2.75 -12.25 -9.30
CA LEU A 292 -2.27 -10.87 -9.45
C LEU A 292 -0.85 -10.82 -10.02
N LEU A 293 0.03 -11.66 -9.49
CA LEU A 293 1.41 -11.78 -9.96
C LEU A 293 1.45 -12.26 -11.41
N GLY A 294 0.70 -13.34 -11.75
CA GLY A 294 0.61 -13.88 -13.09
C GLY A 294 0.03 -12.88 -14.11
N THR A 295 -0.85 -11.98 -13.67
CA THR A 295 -1.37 -10.91 -14.53
C THR A 295 -0.29 -9.89 -14.89
N ALA A 296 0.55 -9.48 -13.95
CA ALA A 296 1.68 -8.61 -14.23
C ALA A 296 2.73 -9.29 -15.13
N GLU A 297 2.98 -10.59 -14.93
CA GLU A 297 3.84 -11.36 -15.82
C GLU A 297 3.28 -11.44 -17.25
N GLN A 298 1.96 -11.69 -17.39
CA GLN A 298 1.29 -11.69 -18.69
C GLN A 298 1.43 -10.35 -19.43
N LEU A 299 1.33 -9.24 -18.69
CA LEU A 299 1.54 -7.90 -19.23
C LEU A 299 2.98 -7.76 -19.77
N LEU A 300 3.98 -8.12 -18.99
CA LEU A 300 5.40 -8.01 -19.38
C LEU A 300 5.75 -8.95 -20.54
N GLN A 301 5.19 -10.17 -20.56
CA GLN A 301 5.35 -11.11 -21.67
C GLN A 301 4.73 -10.55 -22.96
N GLY A 302 3.54 -9.95 -22.87
CA GLY A 302 2.92 -9.28 -24.02
C GLY A 302 3.75 -8.11 -24.52
N LEU A 303 4.38 -7.36 -23.63
CA LEU A 303 5.31 -6.28 -23.97
C LEU A 303 6.65 -6.81 -24.52
N GLY A 304 6.97 -8.09 -24.38
CA GLY A 304 8.23 -8.68 -24.81
C GLY A 304 9.44 -8.30 -23.97
N LEU A 305 9.23 -7.93 -22.71
CA LEU A 305 10.29 -7.52 -21.79
C LEU A 305 10.81 -8.72 -20.98
N ALA A 306 12.13 -8.85 -20.85
CA ALA A 306 12.75 -9.82 -19.97
C ALA A 306 12.66 -9.35 -18.52
N TYR A 307 12.35 -10.28 -17.60
CA TYR A 307 12.16 -9.95 -16.19
C TYR A 307 12.54 -11.10 -15.24
N GLN A 308 12.68 -10.77 -13.97
CA GLN A 308 12.83 -11.71 -12.87
C GLN A 308 11.67 -11.54 -11.90
N VAL A 309 11.14 -12.66 -11.41
CA VAL A 309 10.24 -12.68 -10.26
C VAL A 309 11.07 -12.96 -9.02
N VAL A 310 10.90 -12.12 -8.01
CA VAL A 310 11.67 -12.13 -6.79
C VAL A 310 10.74 -12.36 -5.60
N GLU A 311 11.07 -13.30 -4.71
CA GLU A 311 10.43 -13.42 -3.39
C GLU A 311 11.14 -12.48 -2.44
N CYS A 312 10.41 -11.53 -1.84
CA CYS A 312 10.97 -10.52 -0.98
C CYS A 312 11.25 -11.06 0.43
N SER A 313 12.34 -10.60 1.01
CA SER A 313 12.76 -10.97 2.36
C SER A 313 11.86 -10.33 3.42
N THR A 314 11.92 -10.87 4.63
CA THR A 314 11.13 -10.37 5.78
C THR A 314 11.45 -8.92 6.12
N GLY A 315 12.70 -8.46 5.94
CA GLY A 315 13.10 -7.08 6.22
C GLY A 315 12.73 -6.09 5.11
N ASP A 316 12.55 -6.58 3.88
CA ASP A 316 12.17 -5.76 2.72
C ASP A 316 10.64 -5.56 2.64
N MET A 317 9.85 -6.57 3.01
CA MET A 317 8.40 -6.54 2.81
C MET A 317 7.62 -5.57 3.72
N GLY A 318 8.24 -4.97 4.74
CA GLY A 318 7.59 -4.06 5.67
C GLY A 318 6.57 -4.73 6.61
N ALA A 319 5.95 -3.94 7.51
CA ALA A 319 5.15 -4.47 8.63
C ALA A 319 3.90 -5.23 8.19
N GLY A 320 3.13 -4.69 7.25
CA GLY A 320 1.78 -5.19 6.93
C GLY A 320 1.72 -6.43 6.06
N LYS A 321 2.78 -6.77 5.32
CA LYS A 321 2.73 -7.79 4.29
C LYS A 321 2.95 -9.19 4.87
N TYR A 322 2.04 -10.10 4.53
CA TYR A 322 2.16 -11.53 4.78
C TYR A 322 3.14 -12.18 3.80
N ARG A 323 2.98 -11.86 2.51
CA ARG A 323 3.83 -12.31 1.41
C ARG A 323 4.00 -11.20 0.39
N MET A 324 5.18 -11.10 -0.21
CA MET A 324 5.50 -10.11 -1.23
C MET A 324 6.41 -10.70 -2.30
N ASN A 325 6.02 -10.49 -3.55
CA ASN A 325 6.86 -10.74 -4.71
C ASN A 325 7.05 -9.46 -5.50
N ASP A 326 8.28 -9.16 -5.87
CA ASP A 326 8.57 -8.10 -6.83
C ASP A 326 8.85 -8.69 -8.21
N ILE A 327 8.60 -7.89 -9.25
CA ILE A 327 9.09 -8.19 -10.59
C ILE A 327 10.09 -7.12 -10.98
N ASN A 328 11.30 -7.57 -11.31
CA ASN A 328 12.39 -6.76 -11.78
C ASN A 328 12.52 -6.91 -13.29
N THR A 329 12.39 -5.82 -14.05
CA THR A 329 12.50 -5.80 -15.52
C THR A 329 13.91 -5.43 -15.93
N TRP A 330 14.42 -6.02 -17.01
CA TRP A 330 15.75 -5.75 -17.53
C TRP A 330 15.88 -4.31 -18.04
N MET A 331 16.95 -3.64 -17.62
CA MET A 331 17.34 -2.29 -18.05
C MET A 331 18.70 -2.34 -18.76
N PRO A 332 18.73 -2.25 -20.09
CA PRO A 332 19.97 -2.33 -20.87
C PRO A 332 21.06 -1.36 -20.44
N SER A 333 20.72 -0.11 -20.16
CA SER A 333 21.69 0.92 -19.76
C SER A 333 22.35 0.63 -18.41
N LEU A 334 21.68 -0.11 -17.55
CA LEU A 334 22.19 -0.49 -16.23
C LEU A 334 22.86 -1.88 -16.24
N GLY A 335 22.65 -2.68 -17.30
CA GLY A 335 23.07 -4.08 -17.34
C GLY A 335 22.48 -4.91 -16.19
N ALA A 336 21.29 -4.54 -15.70
CA ALA A 336 20.69 -5.11 -14.49
C ALA A 336 19.16 -5.12 -14.57
N TYR A 337 18.56 -5.98 -13.78
CA TYR A 337 17.12 -5.98 -13.53
C TYR A 337 16.76 -4.91 -12.49
N ARG A 338 15.66 -4.20 -12.71
CA ARG A 338 15.13 -3.16 -11.82
C ARG A 338 13.65 -3.38 -11.54
N GLU A 339 13.25 -3.19 -10.29
CA GLU A 339 11.87 -3.33 -9.83
C GLU A 339 10.93 -2.44 -10.64
N THR A 340 9.88 -3.08 -11.17
CA THR A 340 8.79 -2.42 -11.91
C THR A 340 7.41 -2.73 -11.33
N HIS A 341 7.27 -3.87 -10.64
CA HIS A 341 6.01 -4.29 -10.03
C HIS A 341 6.28 -4.84 -8.64
N SER A 342 5.28 -4.69 -7.76
CA SER A 342 5.30 -5.26 -6.41
C SER A 342 3.91 -5.82 -6.10
N CYS A 343 3.85 -7.12 -5.80
CA CYS A 343 2.65 -7.89 -5.49
C CYS A 343 2.64 -8.28 -4.02
N SER A 344 1.58 -7.92 -3.29
CA SER A 344 1.50 -8.14 -1.84
C SER A 344 0.19 -8.77 -1.41
N SER A 345 0.25 -9.73 -0.49
CA SER A 345 -0.86 -10.15 0.36
C SER A 345 -0.66 -9.57 1.76
N LEU A 346 -1.72 -8.97 2.30
CA LEU A 346 -1.68 -8.35 3.63
C LEU A 346 -2.60 -9.05 4.63
N LEU A 347 -3.29 -10.11 4.21
CA LEU A 347 -4.33 -10.77 5.00
C LEU A 347 -5.31 -9.73 5.57
N ASP A 348 -5.62 -9.80 6.86
CA ASP A 348 -6.55 -8.87 7.52
C ASP A 348 -5.90 -7.58 8.07
N TRP A 349 -4.62 -7.36 7.83
CA TRP A 349 -3.87 -6.26 8.44
C TRP A 349 -4.42 -4.86 8.07
N GLN A 350 -4.69 -4.63 6.80
CA GLN A 350 -5.32 -3.37 6.35
C GLN A 350 -6.81 -3.32 6.73
N ALA A 351 -7.51 -4.44 6.59
CA ALA A 351 -8.92 -4.53 6.91
C ALA A 351 -9.22 -4.22 8.38
N ARG A 352 -8.35 -4.64 9.31
CA ARG A 352 -8.44 -4.27 10.74
C ARG A 352 -8.29 -2.77 10.96
N ARG A 353 -7.39 -2.11 10.23
CA ARG A 353 -7.13 -0.67 10.35
C ARG A 353 -8.25 0.17 9.73
N ALA A 354 -8.75 -0.26 8.58
CA ALA A 354 -9.78 0.45 7.82
C ALA A 354 -11.21 0.04 8.20
N GLY A 355 -11.39 -0.96 9.08
CA GLY A 355 -12.72 -1.44 9.44
C GLY A 355 -13.43 -2.23 8.33
N VAL A 356 -12.70 -2.80 7.35
CA VAL A 356 -13.28 -3.56 6.23
C VAL A 356 -13.62 -4.97 6.68
N ARG A 357 -14.91 -5.29 6.73
CA ARG A 357 -15.44 -6.57 7.22
C ARG A 357 -16.37 -7.19 6.19
N TYR A 358 -16.67 -8.44 6.37
CA TYR A 358 -17.73 -9.11 5.61
C TYR A 358 -18.54 -10.02 6.52
N ARG A 359 -19.80 -10.26 6.15
CA ARG A 359 -20.65 -11.24 6.79
C ARG A 359 -20.50 -12.57 6.08
N ASP A 360 -19.90 -13.53 6.79
CA ASP A 360 -19.64 -14.87 6.25
C ASP A 360 -20.93 -15.69 6.13
N THR A 361 -20.86 -16.83 5.46
CA THR A 361 -21.97 -17.74 5.20
C THR A 361 -22.60 -18.32 6.49
N ASP A 362 -21.82 -18.38 7.58
CA ASP A 362 -22.26 -18.78 8.91
C ASP A 362 -22.93 -17.63 9.71
N GLY A 363 -23.04 -16.44 9.12
CA GLY A 363 -23.57 -15.22 9.74
C GLY A 363 -22.56 -14.45 10.59
N THR A 364 -21.34 -14.98 10.80
CA THR A 364 -20.29 -14.31 11.56
C THR A 364 -19.71 -13.13 10.77
N VAL A 365 -19.40 -12.03 11.45
CA VAL A 365 -18.69 -10.90 10.85
C VAL A 365 -17.20 -11.07 11.06
N ARG A 366 -16.44 -11.08 9.96
CA ARG A 366 -14.98 -11.26 9.93
C ARG A 366 -14.31 -10.08 9.25
N PHE A 367 -13.05 -9.80 9.55
CA PHE A 367 -12.22 -8.91 8.73
C PHE A 367 -11.91 -9.57 7.40
N ALA A 368 -12.01 -8.83 6.31
CA ALA A 368 -11.65 -9.32 4.99
C ALA A 368 -10.12 -9.40 4.82
N TYR A 369 -9.67 -10.11 3.80
CA TYR A 369 -8.26 -10.10 3.38
C TYR A 369 -8.07 -9.16 2.18
N THR A 370 -6.94 -8.47 2.13
CA THR A 370 -6.61 -7.54 1.05
C THR A 370 -5.32 -7.93 0.35
N LEU A 371 -5.29 -7.71 -0.96
CA LEU A 371 -4.12 -7.92 -1.81
C LEU A 371 -4.00 -6.78 -2.81
N ASN A 372 -2.79 -6.47 -3.20
CA ASN A 372 -2.51 -5.49 -4.25
C ASN A 372 -1.34 -5.94 -5.13
N ASN A 373 -1.31 -5.43 -6.34
CA ASN A 373 -0.17 -5.55 -7.24
C ASN A 373 -0.18 -4.41 -8.26
N THR A 374 0.96 -3.85 -8.54
CA THR A 374 1.12 -2.99 -9.71
C THR A 374 0.81 -3.79 -10.98
N ALA A 375 -0.16 -3.33 -11.79
CA ALA A 375 -0.30 -3.84 -13.14
C ALA A 375 0.71 -3.17 -14.06
N VAL A 376 0.80 -1.83 -14.00
CA VAL A 376 1.83 -1.06 -14.68
C VAL A 376 2.01 0.29 -13.98
N ALA A 377 3.25 0.72 -13.81
CA ALA A 377 3.62 2.04 -13.33
C ALA A 377 4.54 2.72 -14.36
N THR A 378 4.08 3.80 -14.92
CA THR A 378 4.88 4.68 -15.75
C THR A 378 5.51 5.76 -14.86
N PRO A 379 6.69 6.23 -15.14
CA PRO A 379 7.47 6.04 -16.36
C PRO A 379 8.52 4.92 -16.34
N ARG A 380 8.66 4.10 -15.27
CA ARG A 380 9.65 3.00 -15.25
C ARG A 380 9.48 2.05 -16.43
N ILE A 381 8.25 1.63 -16.72
CA ILE A 381 7.98 0.75 -17.87
C ILE A 381 8.30 1.45 -19.19
N LEU A 382 8.09 2.75 -19.29
CA LEU A 382 8.50 3.50 -20.50
C LEU A 382 10.02 3.48 -20.68
N ALA A 383 10.79 3.69 -19.62
CA ALA A 383 12.25 3.58 -19.66
C ALA A 383 12.68 2.17 -20.12
N ALA A 384 12.07 1.12 -19.55
CA ALA A 384 12.35 -0.25 -19.98
C ALA A 384 12.00 -0.46 -21.46
N LEU A 385 10.82 -0.02 -21.92
CA LEU A 385 10.40 -0.18 -23.32
C LEU A 385 11.35 0.52 -24.28
N VAL A 386 11.65 1.81 -24.06
CA VAL A 386 12.49 2.55 -24.99
C VAL A 386 13.93 2.03 -25.03
N GLU A 387 14.46 1.58 -23.91
CA GLU A 387 15.81 1.00 -23.88
C GLU A 387 15.88 -0.38 -24.54
N ASN A 388 14.88 -1.26 -24.29
CA ASN A 388 14.90 -2.63 -24.84
C ASN A 388 14.57 -2.70 -26.34
N PHE A 389 13.78 -1.75 -26.85
CA PHE A 389 13.28 -1.79 -28.24
C PHE A 389 13.89 -0.73 -29.15
N GLN A 390 14.97 -0.05 -28.70
CA GLN A 390 15.66 0.94 -29.52
C GLN A 390 16.37 0.35 -30.73
N THR A 391 16.50 1.14 -31.79
CA THR A 391 17.30 0.83 -32.97
C THR A 391 18.59 1.65 -32.98
N SER A 392 19.53 1.30 -33.88
CA SER A 392 20.75 2.09 -34.11
C SER A 392 20.50 3.54 -34.54
N GLU A 393 19.31 3.84 -35.06
CA GLU A 393 18.87 5.17 -35.48
C GLU A 393 18.12 5.93 -34.38
N ALA A 394 18.13 5.41 -33.16
CA ALA A 394 17.39 5.93 -32.01
C ALA A 394 15.87 5.99 -32.22
N GLN A 395 15.31 5.10 -33.03
CA GLN A 395 13.89 4.84 -33.09
C GLN A 395 13.52 3.75 -32.09
N VAL A 396 12.23 3.57 -31.78
CA VAL A 396 11.74 2.56 -30.85
C VAL A 396 10.73 1.66 -31.56
N ARG A 397 11.00 0.37 -31.63
CA ARG A 397 10.04 -0.64 -32.14
C ARG A 397 8.88 -0.76 -31.16
N VAL A 398 7.68 -0.75 -31.67
CA VAL A 398 6.47 -0.89 -30.86
C VAL A 398 6.15 -2.36 -30.66
N PRO A 399 6.07 -2.87 -29.41
CA PRO A 399 5.56 -4.20 -29.14
C PRO A 399 4.22 -4.44 -29.82
N ALA A 400 4.02 -5.64 -30.42
CA ALA A 400 2.83 -5.95 -31.22
C ALA A 400 1.52 -5.68 -30.47
N VAL A 401 1.47 -5.94 -29.16
CA VAL A 401 0.29 -5.71 -28.32
C VAL A 401 -0.07 -4.24 -28.15
N LEU A 402 0.89 -3.31 -28.37
CA LEU A 402 0.65 -1.87 -28.28
C LEU A 402 0.30 -1.21 -29.62
N GLN A 403 0.58 -1.87 -30.75
CA GLN A 403 0.32 -1.30 -32.09
C GLN A 403 -1.14 -0.90 -32.31
N PRO A 404 -2.16 -1.66 -31.88
CA PRO A 404 -3.56 -1.26 -32.00
C PRO A 404 -3.88 0.07 -31.34
N TYR A 405 -3.26 0.40 -30.22
CA TYR A 405 -3.45 1.64 -29.47
C TYR A 405 -2.67 2.83 -30.08
N LEU A 406 -1.78 2.56 -31.02
CA LEU A 406 -0.94 3.53 -31.71
C LEU A 406 -1.25 3.65 -33.22
N GLY A 407 -2.47 3.23 -33.62
CA GLY A 407 -2.92 3.29 -35.01
C GLY A 407 -2.18 2.35 -35.95
N GLY A 408 -1.68 1.21 -35.43
CA GLY A 408 -0.95 0.21 -36.19
C GLY A 408 0.53 0.53 -36.42
N ARG A 409 1.08 1.55 -35.75
CA ARG A 409 2.50 1.93 -35.91
C ARG A 409 3.40 0.85 -35.31
N GLU A 410 4.38 0.41 -36.09
CA GLU A 410 5.39 -0.59 -35.69
C GLU A 410 6.69 0.09 -35.20
N LEU A 411 6.88 1.36 -35.50
CA LEU A 411 8.07 2.14 -35.19
C LEU A 411 7.69 3.55 -34.76
N LEU A 412 8.32 4.06 -33.73
CA LEU A 412 8.24 5.43 -33.23
C LEU A 412 9.53 6.19 -33.51
#